data_240f8643646ea4a2392baf48bc1b4284
#
_entry.id   240f8643646ea4a2392baf48bc1b4284
#
_cell.length_a   1.000
_cell.length_b   1.000
_cell.length_c   1.000
_cell.angle_alpha   90.00
_cell.angle_beta   90.00
_cell.angle_gamma   90.00
#
_symmetry.space_group_name_H-M   'P 1'
#
loop_
_entity.id
_entity.type
_entity.pdbx_description
1 polymer ?
#
loop_
_entity_poly.entity_id
_entity_poly.type
_entity_poly.pdbx_seq_one_letter_code
_entity_poly.pdbx_strand_id
1 'polypeptide(L)'
;SDLADGTDLNLQPTEELAFAGAHLYAYSYLYDKKVAATDKDVKVTFTIDMKDKDGDDISMNLWMKGEPEREVFTALAPMTEGLSRIPGMPYNIKEQPTLTFVARQHGEAWNRPFVAVYEPSTRKEPSAIEAVSFFDAEEAGLKDFAGICVESKNGRTDHIFSLSDSSQTATYRGMKVKADYAVISNEYAGNRTFFLGNGTQLITPDVSIRTSAAANVLLEQKQGKWYILSSAPCTIMIDGKNVQSGVTSKSTLLAVQ
;
A
#
# COMPACT_ATOMS: atom_id res chain seq x y z
N SER A 1 -19.32 9.52 -4.12
CA SER A 1 -18.03 9.23 -3.50
C SER A 1 -17.94 10.03 -2.22
N ASP A 2 -18.08 9.35 -1.10
CA ASP A 2 -17.85 9.98 0.19
C ASP A 2 -16.36 9.88 0.47
N LEU A 3 -15.70 11.02 0.62
CA LEU A 3 -14.39 11.11 1.25
C LEU A 3 -14.64 10.86 2.74
N ALA A 4 -14.62 9.59 3.15
CA ALA A 4 -14.85 9.21 4.52
C ALA A 4 -13.52 9.14 5.25
N ASP A 5 -13.51 9.74 6.34
CA ASP A 5 -12.64 9.77 7.51
C ASP A 5 -11.71 10.97 7.64
N GLY A 6 -12.27 11.98 8.35
CA GLY A 6 -11.46 12.93 9.15
C GLY A 6 -10.60 13.92 8.39
N THR A 7 -10.39 13.73 7.12
CA THR A 7 -9.84 14.74 6.25
C THR A 7 -11.00 15.50 5.63
N ASP A 8 -11.40 16.56 6.29
CA ASP A 8 -12.31 17.55 5.70
C ASP A 8 -11.54 18.24 4.56
N LEU A 9 -11.38 17.52 3.46
CA LEU A 9 -10.82 18.07 2.24
C LEU A 9 -11.87 19.07 1.73
N ASN A 10 -11.60 20.34 1.91
CA ASN A 10 -12.43 21.40 1.38
C ASN A 10 -12.32 21.43 -0.16
N LEU A 11 -12.94 20.43 -0.80
CA LEU A 11 -12.97 20.27 -2.25
C LEU A 11 -13.73 21.43 -2.88
N GLN A 12 -13.04 22.26 -3.64
CA GLN A 12 -13.60 23.41 -4.34
C GLN A 12 -13.87 23.06 -5.80
N PRO A 13 -15.01 23.48 -6.37
CA PRO A 13 -15.26 23.37 -7.79
C PRO A 13 -14.12 24.01 -8.60
N THR A 14 -13.75 23.39 -9.72
CA THR A 14 -12.69 23.89 -10.58
C THR A 14 -13.03 23.68 -12.04
N GLU A 15 -12.76 24.70 -12.84
CA GLU A 15 -12.76 24.61 -14.32
C GLU A 15 -11.37 24.25 -14.85
N GLU A 16 -10.37 24.20 -13.98
CA GLU A 16 -9.02 23.83 -14.37
C GLU A 16 -9.04 22.46 -15.02
N LEU A 17 -8.50 22.40 -16.25
CA LEU A 17 -8.11 21.14 -16.87
C LEU A 17 -6.85 20.70 -16.13
N ALA A 18 -7.01 20.07 -15.00
CA ALA A 18 -5.93 19.64 -14.12
C ALA A 18 -4.84 18.84 -14.84
N PHE A 19 -5.12 18.43 -16.06
CA PHE A 19 -4.30 17.55 -16.88
C PHE A 19 -4.07 18.09 -18.29
N ALA A 20 -4.31 19.36 -18.52
CA ALA A 20 -4.01 20.02 -19.77
C ALA A 20 -2.50 20.25 -19.97
N GLY A 21 -1.75 19.18 -20.04
CA GLY A 21 -0.66 19.14 -20.98
C GLY A 21 -1.28 18.86 -22.36
N ALA A 22 -0.77 19.46 -23.41
CA ALA A 22 -1.35 19.46 -24.75
C ALA A 22 -1.60 18.07 -25.40
N HIS A 23 -1.47 16.98 -24.67
CA HIS A 23 -1.51 15.60 -25.16
C HIS A 23 -2.46 14.67 -24.40
N LEU A 24 -3.21 15.16 -23.40
CA LEU A 24 -4.04 14.28 -22.56
C LEU A 24 -5.54 14.51 -22.83
N TYR A 25 -5.97 14.26 -24.05
CA TYR A 25 -7.38 14.36 -24.45
C TYR A 25 -8.34 13.57 -23.54
N ALA A 26 -7.89 12.47 -22.94
CA ALA A 26 -8.72 11.65 -22.07
C ALA A 26 -9.27 12.43 -20.87
N TYR A 27 -8.53 13.37 -20.32
CA TYR A 27 -8.96 14.16 -19.16
C TYR A 27 -9.86 15.35 -19.53
N SER A 28 -9.92 15.73 -20.80
CA SER A 28 -10.80 16.81 -21.25
C SER A 28 -12.29 16.44 -21.16
N TYR A 29 -12.59 15.15 -21.05
CA TYR A 29 -13.95 14.64 -20.88
C TYR A 29 -14.41 14.60 -19.42
N LEU A 30 -13.55 14.86 -18.47
CA LEU A 30 -13.91 14.92 -17.05
C LEU A 30 -14.76 16.18 -16.79
N TYR A 31 -15.84 16.00 -16.05
CA TYR A 31 -16.74 17.07 -15.65
C TYR A 31 -17.07 16.99 -14.16
N ASP A 32 -17.76 17.98 -13.64
CA ASP A 32 -18.05 18.14 -12.19
C ASP A 32 -16.77 17.97 -11.33
N LYS A 33 -15.71 18.63 -11.77
CA LYS A 33 -14.39 18.54 -11.15
C LYS A 33 -14.34 19.37 -9.88
N LYS A 34 -13.75 18.77 -8.86
CA LYS A 34 -13.42 19.47 -7.60
C LYS A 34 -11.96 19.17 -7.25
N VAL A 35 -11.30 20.12 -6.64
CA VAL A 35 -9.88 20.05 -6.26
C VAL A 35 -9.67 20.46 -4.83
N ALA A 36 -8.71 19.82 -4.17
CA ALA A 36 -8.13 20.27 -2.91
C ALA A 36 -6.62 20.01 -2.92
N ALA A 37 -5.85 20.94 -2.38
CA ALA A 37 -4.47 20.71 -2.03
C ALA A 37 -4.43 19.99 -0.66
N THR A 38 -3.58 18.98 -0.53
CA THR A 38 -3.43 18.26 0.73
C THR A 38 -2.04 17.69 0.93
N ASP A 39 -1.47 17.98 2.10
CA ASP A 39 -0.27 17.33 2.64
C ASP A 39 -0.62 16.17 3.58
N LYS A 40 -1.92 15.93 3.82
CA LYS A 40 -2.42 14.85 4.69
C LYS A 40 -2.85 13.64 3.88
N ASP A 41 -2.74 12.48 4.52
CA ASP A 41 -3.24 11.23 3.96
C ASP A 41 -4.74 11.31 3.70
N VAL A 42 -5.17 10.71 2.60
CA VAL A 42 -6.59 10.71 2.20
C VAL A 42 -7.11 9.29 2.09
N LYS A 43 -8.39 9.12 2.41
CA LYS A 43 -9.15 7.90 2.14
C LYS A 43 -10.31 8.21 1.22
N VAL A 44 -10.47 7.39 0.19
CA VAL A 44 -11.58 7.47 -0.77
C VAL A 44 -12.25 6.12 -0.85
N THR A 45 -13.57 6.10 -0.81
CA THR A 45 -14.34 4.87 -1.04
C THR A 45 -15.20 5.02 -2.28
N PHE A 46 -15.04 4.13 -3.22
CA PHE A 46 -15.90 3.99 -4.39
C PHE A 46 -16.87 2.84 -4.14
N THR A 47 -18.17 3.08 -4.30
CA THR A 47 -19.18 2.05 -4.11
C THR A 47 -20.02 1.92 -5.36
N ILE A 48 -20.21 0.69 -5.83
CA ILE A 48 -21.18 0.32 -6.85
C ILE A 48 -22.37 -0.29 -6.12
N ASP A 49 -23.50 0.44 -6.13
CA ASP A 49 -24.78 -0.05 -5.63
C ASP A 49 -25.38 -1.01 -6.68
N MET A 50 -25.32 -2.29 -6.41
CA MET A 50 -25.77 -3.32 -7.32
C MET A 50 -27.30 -3.44 -7.42
N LYS A 51 -28.08 -2.81 -6.54
CA LYS A 51 -29.55 -2.75 -6.51
C LYS A 51 -30.31 -4.06 -6.78
N ASP A 52 -29.59 -5.14 -6.96
CA ASP A 52 -30.17 -6.45 -7.19
C ASP A 52 -30.54 -7.08 -5.83
N LYS A 53 -31.63 -7.84 -5.79
CA LYS A 53 -32.10 -8.47 -4.55
C LYS A 53 -31.07 -9.42 -3.95
N ASP A 54 -30.23 -10.00 -4.78
CA ASP A 54 -29.13 -10.89 -4.38
C ASP A 54 -27.75 -10.23 -4.56
N GLY A 55 -27.73 -9.02 -5.12
CA GLY A 55 -26.52 -8.25 -5.36
C GLY A 55 -25.89 -7.74 -4.08
N ASP A 56 -24.57 -7.88 -3.97
CA ASP A 56 -23.79 -7.32 -2.89
C ASP A 56 -23.11 -6.04 -3.41
N ASP A 57 -23.28 -4.94 -2.67
CA ASP A 57 -22.60 -3.70 -3.03
C ASP A 57 -21.10 -3.93 -3.01
N ILE A 58 -20.44 -3.51 -4.07
CA ILE A 58 -18.99 -3.66 -4.21
C ILE A 58 -18.35 -2.30 -3.91
N SER A 59 -17.44 -2.30 -2.97
CA SER A 59 -16.67 -1.11 -2.61
C SER A 59 -15.19 -1.32 -2.89
N MET A 60 -14.51 -0.24 -3.26
CA MET A 60 -13.08 -0.12 -3.33
C MET A 60 -12.64 0.99 -2.39
N ASN A 61 -11.96 0.63 -1.32
CA ASN A 61 -11.31 1.59 -0.44
C ASN A 61 -9.92 1.91 -0.97
N LEU A 62 -9.59 3.18 -1.00
CA LEU A 62 -8.30 3.70 -1.42
C LEU A 62 -7.76 4.58 -0.30
N TRP A 63 -6.60 4.27 0.23
CA TRP A 63 -5.81 5.17 1.06
C TRP A 63 -4.62 5.67 0.25
N MET A 64 -4.34 6.94 0.31
CA MET A 64 -3.22 7.55 -0.40
C MET A 64 -2.44 8.47 0.53
N LYS A 65 -1.11 8.35 0.48
CA LYS A 65 -0.20 9.21 1.22
C LYS A 65 -0.33 10.67 0.78
N GLY A 66 -0.47 11.56 1.74
CA GLY A 66 -0.36 13.00 1.54
C GLY A 66 1.09 13.42 1.33
N GLU A 67 1.31 14.49 0.59
CA GLU A 67 2.63 15.07 0.37
C GLU A 67 2.52 16.58 0.17
N PRO A 68 3.52 17.37 0.55
CA PRO A 68 3.55 18.78 0.21
C PRO A 68 3.38 19.00 -1.30
N GLU A 69 2.64 20.03 -1.68
CA GLU A 69 2.35 20.40 -3.06
C GLU A 69 1.58 19.32 -3.86
N ARG A 70 0.89 18.40 -3.15
CA ARG A 70 -0.01 17.43 -3.76
C ARG A 70 -1.42 18.00 -3.84
N GLU A 71 -2.07 17.76 -4.96
CA GLU A 71 -3.48 18.05 -5.16
C GLU A 71 -4.23 16.75 -5.46
N VAL A 72 -5.45 16.70 -4.98
CA VAL A 72 -6.38 15.61 -5.29
C VAL A 72 -7.63 16.17 -5.95
N PHE A 73 -8.11 15.44 -6.94
CA PHE A 73 -9.30 15.80 -7.69
C PHE A 73 -10.32 14.68 -7.57
N THR A 74 -11.57 15.06 -7.43
CA THR A 74 -12.72 14.20 -7.74
C THR A 74 -13.38 14.72 -9.00
N ALA A 75 -13.80 13.82 -9.86
CA ALA A 75 -14.46 14.16 -11.11
C ALA A 75 -15.42 13.05 -11.53
N LEU A 76 -16.26 13.37 -12.49
CA LEU A 76 -17.08 12.40 -13.20
C LEU A 76 -16.52 12.24 -14.61
N ALA A 77 -16.36 11.01 -15.05
CA ALA A 77 -16.06 10.68 -16.43
C ALA A 77 -17.32 10.18 -17.13
N PRO A 78 -17.44 10.34 -18.47
CA PRO A 78 -18.50 9.72 -19.24
C PRO A 78 -18.56 8.22 -18.96
N MET A 79 -19.75 7.67 -19.00
CA MET A 79 -19.97 6.24 -18.87
C MET A 79 -19.13 5.47 -19.90
N THR A 80 -18.47 4.42 -19.47
CA THR A 80 -17.70 3.56 -20.38
C THR A 80 -18.65 2.78 -21.28
N GLU A 81 -18.65 3.05 -22.57
CA GLU A 81 -19.49 2.37 -23.57
C GLU A 81 -19.32 0.83 -23.52
N GLY A 82 -18.12 0.36 -23.18
CA GLY A 82 -17.84 -1.05 -23.01
C GLY A 82 -18.75 -1.76 -21.99
N LEU A 83 -19.13 -1.08 -20.90
CA LEU A 83 -20.03 -1.64 -19.89
C LEU A 83 -21.45 -1.88 -20.46
N SER A 84 -21.92 -1.06 -21.39
CA SER A 84 -23.23 -1.22 -22.01
C SER A 84 -23.36 -2.50 -22.85
N ARG A 85 -22.25 -3.10 -23.22
CA ARG A 85 -22.16 -4.31 -24.05
C ARG A 85 -22.07 -5.60 -23.23
N ILE A 86 -21.96 -5.52 -21.92
CA ILE A 86 -21.89 -6.70 -21.05
C ILE A 86 -23.31 -7.23 -20.83
N PRO A 87 -23.63 -8.47 -21.29
CA PRO A 87 -24.95 -9.07 -21.04
C PRO A 87 -25.20 -9.20 -19.52
N GLY A 88 -26.44 -8.90 -19.09
CA GLY A 88 -26.83 -9.02 -17.68
C GLY A 88 -26.33 -7.90 -16.75
N MET A 89 -25.54 -6.95 -17.25
CA MET A 89 -25.14 -5.79 -16.45
C MET A 89 -26.37 -4.98 -16.02
N PRO A 90 -26.55 -4.66 -14.73
CA PRO A 90 -27.65 -3.83 -14.25
C PRO A 90 -27.71 -2.49 -14.97
N TYR A 91 -28.93 -2.05 -15.31
CA TYR A 91 -29.15 -0.85 -16.12
C TYR A 91 -28.60 0.42 -15.45
N ASN A 92 -28.74 0.52 -14.13
CA ASN A 92 -28.24 1.66 -13.33
C ASN A 92 -26.72 1.86 -13.46
N ILE A 93 -25.94 0.77 -13.53
CA ILE A 93 -24.48 0.85 -13.72
C ILE A 93 -24.17 1.38 -15.12
N LYS A 94 -24.95 1.01 -16.13
CA LYS A 94 -24.77 1.44 -17.52
C LYS A 94 -25.01 2.94 -17.72
N GLU A 95 -25.81 3.56 -16.86
CA GLU A 95 -26.19 4.97 -16.98
C GLU A 95 -25.47 5.90 -16.02
N GLN A 96 -24.76 5.35 -15.03
CA GLN A 96 -24.02 6.17 -14.07
C GLN A 96 -22.67 6.60 -14.63
N PRO A 97 -22.24 7.84 -14.38
CA PRO A 97 -20.91 8.29 -14.74
C PRO A 97 -19.86 7.52 -13.94
N THR A 98 -18.67 7.40 -14.51
CA THR A 98 -17.53 6.81 -13.81
C THR A 98 -16.97 7.80 -12.81
N LEU A 99 -17.03 7.45 -11.53
CA LEU A 99 -16.38 8.23 -10.48
C LEU A 99 -14.87 8.15 -10.66
N THR A 100 -14.22 9.29 -10.63
CA THR A 100 -12.78 9.40 -10.89
C THR A 100 -12.10 10.16 -9.77
N PHE A 101 -11.04 9.57 -9.25
CA PHE A 101 -10.13 10.22 -8.31
C PHE A 101 -8.75 10.35 -8.96
N VAL A 102 -8.15 11.52 -8.88
CA VAL A 102 -6.82 11.77 -9.43
C VAL A 102 -5.97 12.50 -8.41
N ALA A 103 -4.72 12.08 -8.28
CA ALA A 103 -3.71 12.80 -7.53
C ALA A 103 -2.69 13.40 -8.48
N ARG A 104 -2.33 14.65 -8.25
CA ARG A 104 -1.29 15.38 -8.98
C ARG A 104 -0.23 15.84 -8.00
N GLN A 105 1.04 15.62 -8.34
CA GLN A 105 2.18 16.13 -7.59
C GLN A 105 2.86 17.23 -8.39
N HIS A 106 3.05 18.40 -7.75
CA HIS A 106 3.86 19.47 -8.29
C HIS A 106 5.33 19.29 -7.91
N GLY A 107 6.22 19.90 -8.67
CA GLY A 107 7.66 19.87 -8.45
C GLY A 107 8.30 18.54 -8.87
N GLU A 108 9.29 18.11 -8.11
CA GLU A 108 10.07 16.90 -8.38
C GLU A 108 9.28 15.63 -7.92
N ALA A 109 8.28 15.24 -8.70
CA ALA A 109 7.37 14.15 -8.35
C ALA A 109 8.08 12.80 -8.14
N TRP A 110 9.21 12.57 -8.79
CA TRP A 110 10.02 11.34 -8.60
C TRP A 110 10.66 11.21 -7.22
N ASN A 111 10.75 12.30 -6.44
CA ASN A 111 11.22 12.29 -5.06
C ASN A 111 10.07 12.14 -4.05
N ARG A 112 8.84 12.09 -4.53
CA ARG A 112 7.60 12.02 -3.73
C ARG A 112 6.67 10.98 -4.35
N PRO A 113 6.95 9.69 -4.13
CA PRO A 113 6.21 8.62 -4.80
C PRO A 113 4.73 8.66 -4.46
N PHE A 114 3.89 8.23 -5.41
CA PHE A 114 2.49 7.98 -5.16
C PHE A 114 2.35 6.65 -4.44
N VAL A 115 2.07 6.72 -3.15
CA VAL A 115 1.91 5.53 -2.30
C VAL A 115 0.43 5.36 -1.99
N ALA A 116 -0.12 4.20 -2.30
CA ALA A 116 -1.53 3.93 -2.09
C ALA A 116 -1.78 2.47 -1.69
N VAL A 117 -2.84 2.27 -0.91
CA VAL A 117 -3.37 0.96 -0.54
C VAL A 117 -4.78 0.85 -1.09
N TYR A 118 -5.08 -0.25 -1.77
CA TYR A 118 -6.40 -0.56 -2.31
C TYR A 118 -6.96 -1.79 -1.62
N GLU A 119 -8.20 -1.72 -1.18
CA GLU A 119 -8.92 -2.86 -0.60
C GLU A 119 -10.30 -2.97 -1.21
N PRO A 120 -10.56 -4.03 -2.00
CA PRO A 120 -11.93 -4.35 -2.40
C PRO A 120 -12.69 -4.92 -1.20
N SER A 121 -13.96 -4.59 -1.10
CA SER A 121 -14.85 -5.13 -0.07
C SER A 121 -16.27 -5.25 -0.57
N THR A 122 -17.05 -6.09 0.07
CA THR A 122 -18.48 -6.24 -0.18
C THR A 122 -19.22 -6.24 1.16
N ARG A 123 -20.55 -6.27 1.11
CA ARG A 123 -21.35 -6.41 2.33
C ARG A 123 -21.14 -7.77 2.99
N LYS A 124 -20.93 -8.84 2.22
CA LYS A 124 -20.68 -10.20 2.70
C LYS A 124 -19.23 -10.38 3.17
N GLU A 125 -18.30 -9.71 2.52
CA GLU A 125 -16.90 -9.67 2.85
C GLU A 125 -16.49 -8.21 3.12
N PRO A 126 -16.81 -7.69 4.31
CA PRO A 126 -16.53 -6.30 4.66
C PRO A 126 -15.03 -6.05 4.75
N SER A 127 -14.64 -4.78 4.65
CA SER A 127 -13.25 -4.33 4.82
C SER A 127 -12.59 -5.01 6.01
N ALA A 128 -11.45 -5.66 5.78
CA ALA A 128 -10.61 -6.27 6.80
C ALA A 128 -9.62 -5.28 7.43
N ILE A 129 -9.36 -4.17 6.75
CA ILE A 129 -8.45 -3.11 7.20
C ILE A 129 -9.16 -2.24 8.24
N GLU A 130 -8.51 -2.06 9.39
CA GLU A 130 -8.88 -1.11 10.46
C GLU A 130 -8.32 0.27 10.14
N ALA A 131 -7.00 0.34 9.91
CA ALA A 131 -6.30 1.57 9.62
C ALA A 131 -5.15 1.37 8.62
N VAL A 132 -4.88 2.41 7.85
CA VAL A 132 -3.66 2.56 7.05
C VAL A 132 -3.01 3.86 7.45
N SER A 133 -1.71 3.82 7.71
CA SER A 133 -0.89 5.01 7.91
C SER A 133 0.38 4.91 7.06
N PHE A 134 0.88 6.05 6.64
CA PHE A 134 2.13 6.13 5.90
C PHE A 134 3.20 6.73 6.81
N PHE A 135 4.43 6.30 6.64
CA PHE A 135 5.54 6.81 7.45
C PHE A 135 6.75 7.13 6.59
N ASP A 136 7.52 8.09 7.05
CA ASP A 136 8.81 8.44 6.47
C ASP A 136 9.92 7.72 7.22
N ALA A 137 11.07 7.53 6.57
CA ALA A 137 12.26 7.04 7.22
C ALA A 137 12.86 8.12 8.16
N GLU A 138 13.52 7.66 9.21
CA GLU A 138 14.20 8.54 10.17
C GLU A 138 15.45 9.22 9.56
N GLU A 139 15.97 8.66 8.47
CA GLU A 139 17.10 9.22 7.73
C GLU A 139 16.68 10.48 6.95
N ALA A 140 17.25 11.62 7.31
CA ALA A 140 16.98 12.87 6.59
C ALA A 140 17.43 12.78 5.13
N GLY A 141 16.50 13.05 4.22
CA GLY A 141 16.77 13.11 2.78
C GLY A 141 16.78 11.77 2.06
N LEU A 142 16.32 10.69 2.67
CA LEU A 142 16.02 9.47 1.95
C LEU A 142 14.85 9.74 1.00
N LYS A 143 15.16 9.78 -0.30
CA LYS A 143 14.21 10.01 -1.38
C LYS A 143 13.70 8.67 -1.91
N ASP A 144 12.56 8.71 -2.59
CA ASP A 144 11.96 7.53 -3.23
C ASP A 144 11.66 6.39 -2.24
N PHE A 145 11.41 6.75 -0.98
CA PHE A 145 11.01 5.82 0.07
C PHE A 145 9.49 5.78 0.21
N ALA A 146 8.95 4.58 0.32
CA ALA A 146 7.56 4.35 0.67
C ALA A 146 7.46 3.46 1.92
N GLY A 147 6.96 4.04 3.00
CA GLY A 147 6.65 3.34 4.24
C GLY A 147 5.14 3.24 4.44
N ILE A 148 4.62 2.02 4.66
CA ILE A 148 3.19 1.77 4.87
C ILE A 148 3.01 0.91 6.11
N CYS A 149 2.11 1.31 7.00
CA CYS A 149 1.61 0.48 8.09
C CYS A 149 0.13 0.17 7.84
N VAL A 150 -0.22 -1.11 7.80
CA VAL A 150 -1.60 -1.59 7.67
C VAL A 150 -1.98 -2.32 8.95
N GLU A 151 -3.03 -1.86 9.60
CA GLU A 151 -3.63 -2.50 10.76
C GLU A 151 -4.93 -3.18 10.33
N SER A 152 -5.05 -4.46 10.59
CA SER A 152 -6.23 -5.25 10.25
C SER A 152 -7.10 -5.51 11.47
N LYS A 153 -8.40 -5.61 11.28
CA LYS A 153 -9.40 -5.85 12.34
C LYS A 153 -9.20 -7.16 13.12
N ASN A 154 -8.47 -8.10 12.54
CA ASN A 154 -8.07 -9.34 13.22
C ASN A 154 -6.82 -9.20 14.10
N GLY A 155 -6.29 -7.97 14.27
CA GLY A 155 -5.10 -7.67 15.07
C GLY A 155 -3.77 -7.92 14.37
N ARG A 156 -3.78 -8.15 13.06
CA ARG A 156 -2.54 -8.19 12.25
C ARG A 156 -2.08 -6.77 11.95
N THR A 157 -0.77 -6.55 12.08
CA THR A 157 -0.10 -5.30 11.68
C THR A 157 1.02 -5.62 10.69
N ASP A 158 0.99 -4.96 9.56
CA ASP A 158 2.00 -5.07 8.51
C ASP A 158 2.76 -3.75 8.37
N HIS A 159 4.09 -3.79 8.49
CA HIS A 159 4.97 -2.68 8.10
C HIS A 159 5.64 -3.04 6.78
N ILE A 160 5.47 -2.19 5.79
CA ILE A 160 5.96 -2.38 4.43
C ILE A 160 6.95 -1.26 4.12
N PHE A 161 8.13 -1.64 3.66
CA PHE A 161 9.21 -0.74 3.25
C PHE A 161 9.48 -0.95 1.76
N SER A 162 9.56 0.11 0.99
CA SER A 162 10.01 0.09 -0.40
C SER A 162 11.01 1.21 -0.63
N LEU A 163 12.17 0.85 -1.16
CA LEU A 163 13.27 1.77 -1.49
C LEU A 163 13.62 1.61 -2.96
N SER A 164 13.86 2.71 -3.67
CA SER A 164 14.36 2.67 -5.05
C SER A 164 15.85 2.32 -5.11
N ASP A 165 16.59 2.55 -4.01
CA ASP A 165 18.02 2.28 -3.87
C ASP A 165 18.28 1.42 -2.63
N SER A 166 18.43 0.12 -2.85
CA SER A 166 18.72 -0.87 -1.80
C SER A 166 20.12 -0.74 -1.16
N SER A 167 20.95 0.16 -1.66
CA SER A 167 22.22 0.51 -1.00
C SER A 167 22.02 1.42 0.22
N GLN A 168 20.89 2.11 0.30
CA GLN A 168 20.51 2.96 1.41
C GLN A 168 19.81 2.15 2.52
N THR A 169 19.74 2.73 3.70
CA THR A 169 19.03 2.15 4.84
C THR A 169 17.84 3.02 5.19
N ALA A 170 16.68 2.42 5.39
CA ALA A 170 15.51 3.08 5.96
C ALA A 170 15.31 2.59 7.39
N THR A 171 15.16 3.53 8.33
CA THR A 171 14.86 3.26 9.73
C THR A 171 13.50 3.80 10.10
N TYR A 172 12.72 3.04 10.85
CA TYR A 172 11.45 3.46 11.41
C TYR A 172 11.17 2.70 12.72
N ARG A 173 11.01 3.42 13.83
CA ARG A 173 10.69 2.86 15.16
C ARG A 173 11.56 1.65 15.54
N GLY A 174 12.87 1.75 15.32
CA GLY A 174 13.83 0.69 15.62
C GLY A 174 13.89 -0.45 14.61
N MET A 175 13.04 -0.47 13.60
CA MET A 175 13.17 -1.33 12.43
C MET A 175 14.15 -0.71 11.44
N LYS A 176 15.10 -1.51 10.90
CA LYS A 176 16.07 -1.07 9.89
C LYS A 176 16.03 -1.99 8.68
N VAL A 177 15.89 -1.42 7.52
CA VAL A 177 15.81 -2.14 6.25
C VAL A 177 16.84 -1.60 5.27
N LYS A 178 17.58 -2.51 4.65
CA LYS A 178 18.47 -2.25 3.51
C LYS A 178 18.16 -3.24 2.42
N ALA A 179 17.18 -2.91 1.58
CA ALA A 179 16.58 -3.79 0.58
C ALA A 179 15.73 -2.96 -0.40
N ASP A 180 15.39 -3.50 -1.56
CA ASP A 180 14.40 -2.89 -2.43
C ASP A 180 13.01 -2.94 -1.79
N TYR A 181 12.73 -4.02 -1.06
CA TYR A 181 11.43 -4.24 -0.44
C TYR A 181 11.54 -5.06 0.84
N ALA A 182 10.76 -4.71 1.86
CA ALA A 182 10.64 -5.54 3.05
C ALA A 182 9.22 -5.50 3.62
N VAL A 183 8.82 -6.61 4.24
CA VAL A 183 7.56 -6.72 4.98
C VAL A 183 7.84 -7.30 6.35
N ILE A 184 7.27 -6.68 7.38
CA ILE A 184 7.28 -7.16 8.75
C ILE A 184 5.82 -7.28 9.19
N SER A 185 5.33 -8.51 9.34
CA SER A 185 3.97 -8.80 9.78
C SER A 185 3.96 -9.40 11.17
N ASN A 186 3.08 -8.89 12.02
CA ASN A 186 2.80 -9.45 13.33
C ASN A 186 1.30 -9.76 13.41
N GLU A 187 0.94 -10.99 13.77
CA GLU A 187 -0.43 -11.44 13.94
C GLU A 187 -0.79 -11.58 15.42
N TYR A 188 -2.04 -11.37 15.76
CA TYR A 188 -2.54 -11.49 17.14
C TYR A 188 -2.22 -12.85 17.79
N ALA A 189 -2.20 -13.93 16.99
CA ALA A 189 -1.89 -15.29 17.46
C ALA A 189 -0.39 -15.54 17.69
N GLY A 190 0.46 -14.52 17.61
CA GLY A 190 1.91 -14.63 17.77
C GLY A 190 2.63 -15.20 16.56
N ASN A 191 1.96 -15.39 15.43
CA ASN A 191 2.62 -15.66 14.18
C ASN A 191 3.27 -14.38 13.64
N ARG A 192 4.43 -14.53 13.03
CA ARG A 192 5.21 -13.39 12.52
C ARG A 192 5.82 -13.72 11.17
N THR A 193 5.92 -12.74 10.32
CA THR A 193 6.57 -12.88 9.02
C THR A 193 7.54 -11.73 8.80
N PHE A 194 8.74 -12.06 8.37
CA PHE A 194 9.78 -11.12 7.98
C PHE A 194 10.22 -11.47 6.56
N PHE A 195 9.98 -10.58 5.64
CA PHE A 195 10.39 -10.73 4.26
C PHE A 195 11.41 -9.66 3.90
N LEU A 196 12.57 -10.07 3.41
CA LEU A 196 13.61 -9.24 2.84
C LEU A 196 13.67 -9.52 1.34
N GLY A 197 13.36 -8.53 0.52
CA GLY A 197 13.34 -8.64 -0.94
C GLY A 197 14.50 -7.89 -1.58
N ASN A 198 15.40 -8.60 -2.25
CA ASN A 198 16.60 -8.07 -2.88
C ASN A 198 17.40 -7.15 -1.94
N GLY A 199 17.73 -7.66 -0.77
CA GLY A 199 18.34 -6.84 0.29
C GLY A 199 19.44 -7.55 1.04
N THR A 200 20.13 -6.76 1.88
CA THR A 200 21.24 -7.25 2.71
C THR A 200 20.93 -7.19 4.20
N GLN A 201 19.86 -6.47 4.60
CA GLN A 201 19.56 -6.29 6.01
C GLN A 201 18.08 -6.04 6.27
N LEU A 202 17.54 -6.75 7.27
CA LEU A 202 16.30 -6.45 7.96
C LEU A 202 16.52 -6.64 9.45
N ILE A 203 16.29 -5.62 10.25
CA ILE A 203 16.49 -5.65 11.70
C ILE A 203 15.22 -5.12 12.38
N THR A 204 14.80 -5.81 13.41
CA THR A 204 13.82 -5.36 14.41
C THR A 204 14.44 -5.47 15.79
N PRO A 205 13.79 -5.03 16.86
CA PRO A 205 14.35 -5.14 18.21
C PRO A 205 14.77 -6.55 18.62
N ASP A 206 14.11 -7.58 18.11
CA ASP A 206 14.28 -8.98 18.52
C ASP A 206 14.68 -9.92 17.36
N VAL A 207 14.58 -9.50 16.11
CA VAL A 207 14.97 -10.30 14.95
C VAL A 207 15.94 -9.52 14.07
N SER A 208 17.01 -10.18 13.62
CA SER A 208 17.84 -9.62 12.55
C SER A 208 18.14 -10.66 11.47
N ILE A 209 18.06 -10.24 10.22
CA ILE A 209 18.42 -10.98 9.02
C ILE A 209 19.54 -10.20 8.33
N ARG A 210 20.65 -10.85 8.05
CA ARG A 210 21.80 -10.28 7.32
C ARG A 210 22.30 -11.24 6.25
N THR A 211 22.64 -10.70 5.10
CA THR A 211 23.23 -11.42 3.97
C THR A 211 24.47 -10.67 3.48
N SER A 212 25.43 -11.39 2.91
CA SER A 212 26.66 -10.80 2.36
C SER A 212 26.46 -10.11 1.00
N ALA A 213 25.39 -10.50 0.28
CA ALA A 213 24.97 -9.92 -0.99
C ALA A 213 23.44 -9.86 -1.00
N ALA A 214 22.89 -9.05 -1.91
CA ALA A 214 21.44 -8.91 -2.06
C ALA A 214 20.77 -10.28 -2.25
N ALA A 215 19.76 -10.54 -1.44
CA ALA A 215 19.06 -11.83 -1.41
C ALA A 215 17.58 -11.64 -1.07
N ASN A 216 16.81 -12.69 -1.36
CA ASN A 216 15.44 -12.82 -0.89
C ASN A 216 15.41 -13.77 0.29
N VAL A 217 14.89 -13.32 1.43
CA VAL A 217 14.76 -14.12 2.64
C VAL A 217 13.36 -14.00 3.19
N LEU A 218 12.70 -15.13 3.42
CA LEU A 218 11.45 -15.21 4.16
C LEU A 218 11.71 -15.96 5.47
N LEU A 219 11.47 -15.31 6.58
CA LEU A 219 11.53 -15.88 7.92
C LEU A 219 10.13 -15.80 8.54
N GLU A 220 9.60 -16.93 8.95
CA GLU A 220 8.25 -17.05 9.51
C GLU A 220 8.29 -17.72 10.88
N GLN A 221 7.53 -17.17 11.81
CA GLN A 221 7.19 -17.84 13.07
C GLN A 221 5.74 -18.34 12.99
N LYS A 222 5.56 -19.65 13.10
CA LYS A 222 4.25 -20.30 13.10
C LYS A 222 4.14 -21.24 14.30
N GLN A 223 3.18 -21.00 15.17
CA GLN A 223 2.96 -21.83 16.37
C GLN A 223 4.24 -21.95 17.22
N GLY A 224 4.98 -20.86 17.39
CA GLY A 224 6.23 -20.80 18.15
C GLY A 224 7.45 -21.40 17.47
N LYS A 225 7.32 -21.97 16.28
CA LYS A 225 8.42 -22.54 15.49
C LYS A 225 8.83 -21.60 14.38
N TRP A 226 10.13 -21.50 14.13
CA TRP A 226 10.68 -20.66 13.08
C TRP A 226 11.02 -21.44 11.83
N TYR A 227 10.66 -20.89 10.69
CA TYR A 227 10.90 -21.44 9.36
C TYR A 227 11.61 -20.41 8.50
N ILE A 228 12.53 -20.88 7.66
CA ILE A 228 13.26 -20.03 6.73
C ILE A 228 13.19 -20.53 5.30
N LEU A 229 13.14 -19.59 4.38
CA LEU A 229 13.41 -19.78 2.95
C LEU A 229 14.36 -18.66 2.51
N SER A 230 15.51 -19.00 1.92
CA SER A 230 16.52 -18.01 1.54
C SER A 230 17.19 -18.34 0.22
N SER A 231 17.33 -17.34 -0.65
CA SER A 231 18.03 -17.47 -1.93
C SER A 231 19.57 -17.43 -1.81
N ALA A 232 20.10 -17.04 -0.64
CA ALA A 232 21.53 -16.98 -0.36
C ALA A 232 21.81 -17.30 1.12
N PRO A 233 23.07 -17.63 1.48
CA PRO A 233 23.45 -17.78 2.87
C PRO A 233 23.14 -16.52 3.67
N CYS A 234 22.52 -16.68 4.83
CA CYS A 234 22.18 -15.56 5.70
C CYS A 234 22.50 -15.88 7.17
N THR A 235 22.73 -14.83 7.93
CA THR A 235 22.83 -14.89 9.39
C THR A 235 21.54 -14.35 9.99
N ILE A 236 20.94 -15.14 10.86
CA ILE A 236 19.71 -14.78 11.57
C ILE A 236 19.99 -14.73 13.06
N MET A 237 19.53 -13.68 13.72
CA MET A 237 19.47 -13.61 15.17
C MET A 237 18.00 -13.48 15.60
N ILE A 238 17.61 -14.25 16.59
CA ILE A 238 16.27 -14.23 17.20
C ILE A 238 16.48 -14.14 18.71
N ASP A 239 15.93 -13.13 19.35
CA ASP A 239 16.09 -12.86 20.78
C ASP A 239 17.56 -12.91 21.27
N GLY A 240 18.47 -12.34 20.46
CA GLY A 240 19.91 -12.32 20.76
C GLY A 240 20.65 -13.62 20.51
N LYS A 241 19.98 -14.69 20.10
CA LYS A 241 20.58 -15.98 19.74
C LYS A 241 20.88 -16.06 18.26
N ASN A 242 22.09 -16.49 17.92
CA ASN A 242 22.53 -16.60 16.54
C ASN A 242 22.08 -17.93 15.93
N VAL A 243 21.34 -17.86 14.83
CA VAL A 243 20.92 -19.00 14.03
C VAL A 243 21.50 -18.82 12.63
N GLN A 244 22.35 -19.74 12.20
CA GLN A 244 22.90 -19.71 10.83
C GLN A 244 22.05 -20.56 9.90
N SER A 245 21.81 -20.03 8.71
CA SER A 245 21.12 -20.75 7.62
C SER A 245 21.98 -20.72 6.36
N GLY A 246 22.05 -21.84 5.67
CA GLY A 246 22.53 -21.90 4.29
C GLY A 246 21.44 -21.52 3.29
N VAL A 247 21.70 -21.67 1.99
CA VAL A 247 20.70 -21.53 0.93
C VAL A 247 19.63 -22.62 1.10
N THR A 248 18.36 -22.23 1.11
CA THR A 248 17.23 -23.15 1.24
C THR A 248 16.24 -22.94 0.11
N SER A 249 16.09 -23.94 -0.75
CA SER A 249 15.08 -23.93 -1.84
C SER A 249 13.66 -24.30 -1.35
N LYS A 250 13.52 -24.70 -0.08
CA LYS A 250 12.26 -25.06 0.58
C LYS A 250 12.23 -24.46 1.97
N SER A 251 11.05 -24.16 2.47
CA SER A 251 10.88 -23.71 3.86
C SER A 251 11.47 -24.75 4.82
N THR A 252 12.43 -24.33 5.61
CA THR A 252 13.21 -25.19 6.52
C THR A 252 13.00 -24.74 7.96
N LEU A 253 12.73 -25.70 8.85
CA LEU A 253 12.62 -25.45 10.29
C LEU A 253 13.99 -25.07 10.86
N LEU A 254 14.03 -23.95 11.59
CA LEU A 254 15.21 -23.50 12.32
C LEU A 254 15.21 -24.05 13.75
N ALA A 255 16.35 -24.58 14.18
CA ALA A 255 16.59 -24.89 15.59
C ALA A 255 17.09 -23.61 16.28
N VAL A 256 16.20 -22.95 16.99
CA VAL A 256 16.56 -21.84 17.89
C VAL A 256 16.88 -22.45 19.25
N GLN A 257 18.18 -22.58 19.56
CA GLN A 257 18.67 -23.12 20.82
C GLN A 257 18.71 -22.06 21.92
#